data_2116ec97fb1d2d82896847679d30e717
#
_entry.id   2116ec97fb1d2d82896847679d30e717
#
_cell.length_a   1.000
_cell.length_b   1.000
_cell.length_c   1.000
_cell.angle_alpha   90.00
_cell.angle_beta   90.00
_cell.angle_gamma   90.00
#
_symmetry.space_group_name_H-M   'P 1'
#
loop_
_entity.id
_entity.type
_entity.pdbx_description
1 polymer ?
#
loop_
_entity_poly.entity_id
_entity_poly.type
_entity_poly.pdbx_seq_one_letter_code
_entity_poly.pdbx_strand_id
1 'polypeptide(L)'
;MRHARLIFRQTRVLALAALTLVLAACNPLENDTLSMSQLIVESMTGLDLGGKDANYVMSDVLFQDPDTGDTSIIADIAKATLSARMLDPNPITGPSSYADVQLTRYTVTFYRADGKNMPGVDVPHPFEGSVTALIKIGIPSQVNFVIVRETAKQESPLVNMLQLGTRAEAFTATARVDFYGHDLTGNAVKATGYISVTFANYANGSGGGQSAANDTQRRGGRS
;
A
#
# COMPACT_ATOMS: atom_id res chain seq x y z
N MET A 1 52.82 14.28 44.00
CA MET A 1 52.23 14.42 42.67
C MET A 1 51.65 13.13 42.05
N ARG A 2 52.01 11.92 42.47
CA ARG A 2 51.49 10.65 41.91
C ARG A 2 50.05 10.34 42.33
N HIS A 3 49.68 10.68 43.57
CA HIS A 3 48.29 10.39 44.10
C HIS A 3 47.19 11.22 43.43
N ALA A 4 47.47 12.48 43.08
CA ALA A 4 46.52 13.36 42.42
C ALA A 4 46.15 12.87 41.01
N ARG A 5 47.11 12.27 40.26
CA ARG A 5 46.85 11.71 38.94
C ARG A 5 46.01 10.43 38.98
N LEU A 6 46.12 9.63 40.06
CA LEU A 6 45.36 8.42 40.22
C LEU A 6 43.86 8.73 40.50
N ILE A 7 43.60 9.70 41.36
CA ILE A 7 42.25 10.14 41.69
C ILE A 7 41.55 10.71 40.48
N PHE A 8 42.24 11.54 39.68
CA PHE A 8 41.70 12.12 38.44
C PHE A 8 41.39 11.08 37.37
N ARG A 9 42.12 9.98 37.35
CA ARG A 9 41.88 8.87 36.41
C ARG A 9 40.68 8.02 36.83
N GLN A 10 40.51 7.79 38.13
CA GLN A 10 39.36 7.05 38.67
C GLN A 10 38.03 7.82 38.51
N THR A 11 38.04 9.14 38.72
CA THR A 11 36.84 9.96 38.51
C THR A 11 36.39 10.01 37.06
N ARG A 12 37.32 9.99 36.08
CA ARG A 12 36.97 9.93 34.66
C ARG A 12 36.38 8.60 34.26
N VAL A 13 36.88 7.49 34.79
CA VAL A 13 36.34 6.15 34.51
C VAL A 13 34.95 6.00 35.13
N LEU A 14 34.72 6.48 36.35
CA LEU A 14 33.42 6.48 37.00
C LEU A 14 32.41 7.38 36.26
N ALA A 15 32.82 8.55 35.74
CA ALA A 15 31.98 9.43 34.97
C ALA A 15 31.59 8.80 33.60
N LEU A 16 32.53 8.11 32.93
CA LEU A 16 32.22 7.39 31.69
C LEU A 16 31.27 6.21 31.94
N ALA A 17 31.47 5.45 33.02
CA ALA A 17 30.59 4.35 33.37
C ALA A 17 29.18 4.81 33.74
N ALA A 18 29.05 5.94 34.44
CA ALA A 18 27.76 6.55 34.73
C ALA A 18 27.04 7.06 33.47
N LEU A 19 27.78 7.64 32.50
CA LEU A 19 27.21 8.10 31.23
C LEU A 19 26.71 6.95 30.37
N THR A 20 27.40 5.80 30.35
CA THR A 20 26.94 4.60 29.62
C THR A 20 25.70 3.97 30.26
N LEU A 21 25.55 4.00 31.58
CA LEU A 21 24.34 3.55 32.28
C LEU A 21 23.12 4.41 31.93
N VAL A 22 23.29 5.73 31.83
CA VAL A 22 22.19 6.65 31.50
C VAL A 22 21.74 6.44 30.05
N LEU A 23 22.64 6.14 29.11
CA LEU A 23 22.32 5.82 27.73
C LEU A 23 21.59 4.47 27.58
N ALA A 24 21.88 3.51 28.45
CA ALA A 24 21.16 2.23 28.49
C ALA A 24 19.74 2.35 29.11
N ALA A 25 19.54 3.32 29.99
CA ALA A 25 18.23 3.57 30.60
C ALA A 25 17.27 4.37 29.69
N CYS A 26 17.76 4.96 28.61
CA CYS A 26 16.95 5.62 27.59
C CYS A 26 16.58 4.68 26.44
N ASN A 27 16.78 3.37 26.55
CA ASN A 27 16.10 2.45 25.67
C ASN A 27 14.62 2.51 26.03
N PRO A 28 13.71 3.05 25.17
CA PRO A 28 12.30 2.87 25.44
C PRO A 28 12.13 1.35 25.51
N LEU A 29 11.80 0.83 26.66
CA LEU A 29 11.16 -0.46 26.76
C LEU A 29 9.99 -0.34 25.79
N GLU A 30 10.16 -0.87 24.56
CA GLU A 30 9.02 -1.25 23.78
C GLU A 30 8.24 -2.10 24.76
N ASN A 31 7.13 -1.55 25.25
CA ASN A 31 6.16 -2.33 25.94
C ASN A 31 5.74 -3.38 24.91
N ASP A 32 6.32 -4.55 25.00
CA ASP A 32 5.91 -5.76 24.30
C ASP A 32 4.54 -6.23 24.84
N THR A 33 3.67 -5.28 25.12
CA THR A 33 2.26 -5.54 25.35
C THR A 33 1.69 -5.82 23.99
N LEU A 34 1.67 -7.11 23.66
CA LEU A 34 1.00 -7.61 22.48
C LEU A 34 -0.43 -7.08 22.51
N SER A 35 -0.86 -6.50 21.41
CA SER A 35 -2.26 -6.13 21.25
C SER A 35 -3.15 -7.34 21.57
N MET A 36 -4.27 -7.10 22.22
CA MET A 36 -5.29 -8.12 22.43
C MET A 36 -6.01 -8.49 21.12
N SER A 37 -5.73 -7.76 20.04
CA SER A 37 -6.45 -7.84 18.79
C SER A 37 -5.52 -8.18 17.63
N GLN A 38 -6.03 -8.96 16.70
CA GLN A 38 -5.44 -9.22 15.40
C GLN A 38 -6.25 -8.48 14.34
N LEU A 39 -5.58 -7.63 13.57
CA LEU A 39 -6.14 -7.03 12.37
C LEU A 39 -5.93 -7.99 11.18
N ILE A 40 -6.96 -8.16 10.35
CA ILE A 40 -6.96 -9.09 9.21
C ILE A 40 -7.48 -8.34 7.97
N VAL A 41 -6.80 -8.52 6.84
CA VAL A 41 -7.30 -8.14 5.52
C VAL A 41 -8.08 -9.33 4.96
N GLU A 42 -9.41 -9.22 4.90
CA GLU A 42 -10.27 -10.29 4.37
C GLU A 42 -10.27 -10.30 2.84
N SER A 43 -10.34 -9.13 2.23
CA SER A 43 -10.30 -8.98 0.78
C SER A 43 -9.79 -7.60 0.39
N MET A 44 -9.28 -7.52 -0.85
CA MET A 44 -8.95 -6.27 -1.50
C MET A 44 -9.56 -6.25 -2.90
N THR A 45 -10.14 -5.12 -3.27
CA THR A 45 -10.70 -4.89 -4.60
C THR A 45 -10.17 -3.57 -5.16
N GLY A 46 -9.98 -3.54 -6.46
CA GLY A 46 -9.69 -2.35 -7.23
C GLY A 46 -10.79 -2.06 -8.21
N LEU A 47 -10.50 -1.19 -9.17
CA LEU A 47 -11.41 -0.90 -10.28
C LEU A 47 -10.81 -1.42 -11.58
N ASP A 48 -11.69 -1.98 -12.42
CA ASP A 48 -11.38 -2.23 -13.83
C ASP A 48 -11.51 -0.92 -14.63
N LEU A 49 -11.20 -0.96 -15.93
CA LEU A 49 -11.33 0.22 -16.82
C LEU A 49 -12.77 0.72 -16.95
N GLY A 50 -13.76 -0.11 -16.66
CA GLY A 50 -15.17 0.25 -16.66
C GLY A 50 -15.66 0.82 -15.32
N GLY A 51 -14.77 1.01 -14.34
CA GLY A 51 -15.10 1.49 -13.00
C GLY A 51 -15.82 0.47 -12.12
N LYS A 52 -15.78 -0.83 -12.46
CA LYS A 52 -16.37 -1.90 -11.67
C LYS A 52 -15.37 -2.50 -10.70
N ASP A 53 -15.85 -2.92 -9.54
CA ASP A 53 -15.03 -3.60 -8.55
C ASP A 53 -14.50 -4.94 -9.12
N ALA A 54 -13.19 -5.13 -9.00
CA ALA A 54 -12.46 -6.31 -9.44
C ALA A 54 -11.41 -6.71 -8.39
N ASN A 55 -10.95 -7.97 -8.43
CA ASN A 55 -9.85 -8.44 -7.56
C ASN A 55 -8.47 -8.02 -8.07
N TYR A 56 -8.41 -7.04 -8.95
CA TYR A 56 -7.22 -6.40 -9.51
C TYR A 56 -7.48 -4.91 -9.74
N VAL A 57 -6.42 -4.17 -10.03
CA VAL A 57 -6.48 -2.76 -10.43
C VAL A 57 -5.98 -2.66 -11.87
N MET A 58 -6.74 -1.99 -12.74
CA MET A 58 -6.25 -1.54 -14.04
C MET A 58 -5.89 -0.06 -13.93
N SER A 59 -4.61 0.21 -13.78
CA SER A 59 -4.07 1.56 -13.65
C SER A 59 -3.83 2.15 -15.02
N ASP A 60 -4.73 3.03 -15.47
CA ASP A 60 -4.51 3.83 -16.66
C ASP A 60 -3.57 4.99 -16.32
N VAL A 61 -2.42 5.03 -16.99
CA VAL A 61 -1.42 6.07 -16.73
C VAL A 61 -1.90 7.43 -17.24
N LEU A 62 -2.67 7.44 -18.32
CA LEU A 62 -3.28 8.64 -18.90
C LEU A 62 -4.76 8.37 -19.16
N PHE A 63 -5.60 8.78 -18.24
CA PHE A 63 -7.05 8.68 -18.39
C PHE A 63 -7.53 9.65 -19.50
N GLN A 64 -8.33 9.17 -20.39
CA GLN A 64 -9.04 9.97 -21.38
C GLN A 64 -10.53 9.94 -21.09
N ASP A 65 -11.12 11.10 -20.91
CA ASP A 65 -12.56 11.24 -20.73
C ASP A 65 -13.27 10.81 -22.02
N PRO A 66 -14.16 9.82 -21.98
CA PRO A 66 -14.83 9.32 -23.18
C PRO A 66 -15.81 10.33 -23.80
N ASP A 67 -16.31 11.29 -23.02
CA ASP A 67 -17.30 12.26 -23.47
C ASP A 67 -16.66 13.53 -24.05
N THR A 68 -15.59 14.01 -23.44
CA THR A 68 -14.90 15.26 -23.87
C THR A 68 -13.64 15.00 -24.68
N GLY A 69 -13.02 13.83 -24.53
CA GLY A 69 -11.72 13.50 -25.12
C GLY A 69 -10.55 14.12 -24.36
N ASP A 70 -10.82 14.85 -23.26
CA ASP A 70 -9.78 15.47 -22.43
C ASP A 70 -8.97 14.39 -21.72
N THR A 71 -7.67 14.64 -21.59
CA THR A 71 -6.76 13.71 -20.89
C THR A 71 -6.37 14.24 -19.52
N SER A 72 -6.31 13.35 -18.54
CA SER A 72 -5.90 13.68 -17.17
C SER A 72 -5.13 12.50 -16.54
N ILE A 73 -4.30 12.84 -15.54
CA ILE A 73 -3.64 11.84 -14.71
C ILE A 73 -4.41 11.82 -13.38
N ILE A 74 -4.98 10.67 -13.05
CA ILE A 74 -5.79 10.49 -11.84
C ILE A 74 -5.21 9.39 -10.97
N ALA A 75 -5.37 9.51 -9.64
CA ALA A 75 -5.00 8.46 -8.70
C ALA A 75 -5.95 7.26 -8.81
N ASP A 76 -5.43 6.05 -8.63
CA ASP A 76 -6.28 4.86 -8.55
C ASP A 76 -6.64 4.56 -7.10
N ILE A 77 -7.90 4.27 -6.87
CA ILE A 77 -8.45 3.95 -5.55
C ILE A 77 -8.69 2.44 -5.48
N ALA A 78 -8.34 1.86 -4.35
CA ALA A 78 -8.68 0.49 -4.00
C ALA A 78 -9.49 0.48 -2.70
N LYS A 79 -10.14 -0.65 -2.46
CA LYS A 79 -10.93 -0.93 -1.25
C LYS A 79 -10.33 -2.13 -0.53
N ALA A 80 -10.29 -2.09 0.78
CA ALA A 80 -9.94 -3.23 1.61
C ALA A 80 -11.08 -3.51 2.59
N THR A 81 -11.48 -4.76 2.71
CA THR A 81 -12.34 -5.22 3.78
C THR A 81 -11.45 -5.74 4.89
N LEU A 82 -11.51 -5.07 6.03
CA LEU A 82 -10.72 -5.36 7.21
C LEU A 82 -11.61 -5.90 8.32
N SER A 83 -11.13 -6.85 9.09
CA SER A 83 -11.77 -7.31 10.32
C SER A 83 -10.76 -7.32 11.47
N ALA A 84 -11.28 -7.17 12.67
CA ALA A 84 -10.51 -7.32 13.89
C ALA A 84 -11.05 -8.51 14.70
N ARG A 85 -10.15 -9.32 15.24
CA ARG A 85 -10.46 -10.48 16.09
C ARG A 85 -9.65 -10.41 17.36
N MET A 86 -10.23 -10.86 18.45
CA MET A 86 -9.47 -11.05 19.69
C MET A 86 -8.49 -12.22 19.53
N LEU A 87 -7.28 -12.07 20.08
CA LEU A 87 -6.31 -13.16 20.13
C LEU A 87 -6.77 -14.28 21.06
N ASP A 88 -7.42 -13.94 22.18
CA ASP A 88 -8.11 -14.91 23.02
C ASP A 88 -9.53 -15.15 22.49
N PRO A 89 -9.87 -16.33 21.94
CA PRO A 89 -11.18 -16.62 21.41
C PRO A 89 -12.25 -16.79 22.50
N ASN A 90 -11.86 -16.99 23.76
CA ASN A 90 -12.76 -17.23 24.89
C ASN A 90 -12.44 -16.30 26.08
N PRO A 91 -12.50 -14.99 25.93
CA PRO A 91 -12.21 -14.09 27.04
C PRO A 91 -13.25 -14.26 28.14
N ILE A 92 -12.82 -14.36 29.39
CA ILE A 92 -13.69 -14.54 30.56
C ILE A 92 -14.73 -13.43 30.68
N THR A 93 -14.39 -12.20 30.22
CA THR A 93 -15.24 -11.01 30.31
C THR A 93 -16.02 -10.70 29.02
N GLY A 94 -15.90 -11.55 27.96
CA GLY A 94 -16.46 -11.28 26.65
C GLY A 94 -15.67 -10.25 25.82
N PRO A 95 -16.06 -9.99 24.57
CA PRO A 95 -15.38 -9.02 23.73
C PRO A 95 -15.47 -7.60 24.35
N SER A 96 -14.32 -6.95 24.53
CA SER A 96 -14.24 -5.59 25.04
C SER A 96 -14.09 -4.62 23.88
N SER A 97 -14.76 -3.46 23.94
CA SER A 97 -14.56 -2.38 22.97
C SER A 97 -13.12 -1.83 22.97
N TYR A 98 -12.35 -2.06 24.03
CA TYR A 98 -10.93 -1.74 24.06
C TYR A 98 -10.09 -2.56 23.08
N ALA A 99 -10.61 -3.68 22.61
CA ALA A 99 -9.98 -4.50 21.59
C ALA A 99 -10.30 -4.03 20.14
N ASP A 100 -11.19 -3.06 19.96
CA ASP A 100 -11.42 -2.45 18.65
C ASP A 100 -10.13 -1.77 18.15
N VAL A 101 -9.92 -1.79 16.84
CA VAL A 101 -8.70 -1.30 16.21
C VAL A 101 -8.95 0.03 15.52
N GLN A 102 -8.21 1.05 15.92
CA GLN A 102 -8.14 2.34 15.22
C GLN A 102 -7.06 2.27 14.13
N LEU A 103 -7.48 2.25 12.88
CA LEU A 103 -6.59 2.33 11.71
C LEU A 103 -6.09 3.76 11.55
N THR A 104 -4.80 3.95 11.23
CA THR A 104 -4.19 5.30 11.14
C THR A 104 -3.48 5.56 9.83
N ARG A 105 -2.82 4.55 9.25
CA ARG A 105 -2.02 4.70 8.03
C ARG A 105 -1.87 3.38 7.29
N TYR A 106 -1.42 3.47 6.05
CA TYR A 106 -1.02 2.31 5.25
C TYR A 106 0.23 2.63 4.44
N THR A 107 0.93 1.59 3.99
CA THR A 107 2.04 1.71 3.04
C THR A 107 1.76 0.82 1.83
N VAL A 108 2.17 1.28 0.65
CA VAL A 108 2.09 0.51 -0.59
C VAL A 108 3.48 0.29 -1.15
N THR A 109 3.79 -0.96 -1.50
CA THR A 109 5.05 -1.36 -2.14
C THR A 109 4.73 -2.28 -3.31
N PHE A 110 5.39 -2.08 -4.45
CA PHE A 110 5.14 -2.84 -5.67
C PHE A 110 6.24 -3.87 -5.93
N TYR A 111 5.85 -5.06 -6.38
CA TYR A 111 6.75 -6.15 -6.73
C TYR A 111 6.31 -6.79 -8.06
N ARG A 112 7.27 -7.03 -8.94
CA ARG A 112 7.06 -7.77 -10.20
C ARG A 112 7.53 -9.21 -10.04
N ALA A 113 6.81 -10.12 -10.68
CA ALA A 113 7.13 -11.56 -10.65
C ALA A 113 8.43 -11.89 -11.41
N ASP A 114 8.86 -11.02 -12.34
CA ASP A 114 10.09 -11.19 -13.13
C ASP A 114 11.37 -10.79 -12.38
N GLY A 115 11.25 -10.38 -11.10
CA GLY A 115 12.38 -9.99 -10.26
C GLY A 115 12.88 -8.56 -10.47
N LYS A 116 12.33 -7.81 -11.41
CA LYS A 116 12.64 -6.39 -11.64
C LYS A 116 11.86 -5.54 -10.64
N ASN A 117 12.51 -5.17 -9.54
CA ASN A 117 11.84 -4.56 -8.38
C ASN A 117 12.52 -3.26 -7.90
N MET A 118 13.37 -2.63 -8.73
CA MET A 118 14.04 -1.39 -8.36
C MET A 118 13.02 -0.23 -8.38
N PRO A 119 12.73 0.40 -7.22
CA PRO A 119 11.79 1.53 -7.15
C PRO A 119 12.26 2.70 -8.02
N GLY A 120 11.33 3.30 -8.76
CA GLY A 120 11.61 4.41 -9.67
C GLY A 120 12.26 3.99 -10.99
N VAL A 121 12.58 2.70 -11.18
CA VAL A 121 13.16 2.16 -12.42
C VAL A 121 12.27 1.08 -13.02
N ASP A 122 11.95 0.06 -12.24
CA ASP A 122 11.17 -1.12 -12.66
C ASP A 122 9.73 -1.07 -12.16
N VAL A 123 9.54 -0.48 -10.98
CA VAL A 123 8.25 -0.33 -10.29
C VAL A 123 8.12 1.06 -9.71
N PRO A 124 6.91 1.57 -9.46
CA PRO A 124 6.72 2.85 -8.79
C PRO A 124 7.36 2.89 -7.40
N HIS A 125 7.74 4.09 -6.95
CA HIS A 125 8.25 4.29 -5.61
C HIS A 125 7.22 3.86 -4.56
N PRO A 126 7.63 3.17 -3.47
CA PRO A 126 6.75 2.89 -2.35
C PRO A 126 6.31 4.20 -1.69
N PHE A 127 5.15 4.19 -1.08
CA PHE A 127 4.63 5.37 -0.40
C PHE A 127 3.79 5.01 0.82
N GLU A 128 3.60 6.00 1.67
CA GLU A 128 2.70 5.95 2.81
C GLU A 128 1.50 6.87 2.56
N GLY A 129 0.32 6.42 2.99
CA GLY A 129 -0.91 7.19 2.98
C GLY A 129 -1.60 7.13 4.35
N SER A 130 -2.39 8.16 4.63
CA SER A 130 -3.21 8.21 5.84
C SER A 130 -4.57 7.56 5.56
N VAL A 131 -5.07 6.81 6.54
CA VAL A 131 -6.43 6.27 6.56
C VAL A 131 -6.92 6.28 7.99
N THR A 132 -8.17 6.65 8.20
CA THR A 132 -8.76 6.68 9.55
C THR A 132 -10.05 5.87 9.54
N ALA A 133 -10.08 4.76 10.30
CA ALA A 133 -11.26 3.92 10.46
C ALA A 133 -11.19 3.18 11.80
N LEU A 134 -12.35 2.99 12.42
CA LEU A 134 -12.50 2.14 13.59
C LEU A 134 -13.00 0.76 13.13
N ILE A 135 -12.18 -0.26 13.29
CA ILE A 135 -12.50 -1.65 12.97
C ILE A 135 -12.94 -2.34 14.24
N LYS A 136 -14.23 -2.59 14.34
CA LYS A 136 -14.82 -3.25 15.53
C LYS A 136 -14.56 -4.75 15.50
N ILE A 137 -14.36 -5.32 16.68
CA ILE A 137 -14.21 -6.78 16.83
C ILE A 137 -15.41 -7.51 16.25
N GLY A 138 -15.14 -8.46 15.36
CA GLY A 138 -16.16 -9.33 14.74
C GLY A 138 -17.03 -8.66 13.67
N ILE A 139 -16.78 -7.39 13.33
CA ILE A 139 -17.55 -6.65 12.32
C ILE A 139 -16.60 -6.22 11.20
N PRO A 140 -16.71 -6.82 9.99
CA PRO A 140 -15.93 -6.37 8.84
C PRO A 140 -16.24 -4.92 8.49
N SER A 141 -15.21 -4.15 8.18
CA SER A 141 -15.31 -2.74 7.80
C SER A 141 -14.57 -2.52 6.48
N GLN A 142 -15.16 -1.76 5.57
CA GLN A 142 -14.56 -1.42 4.30
C GLN A 142 -13.88 -0.05 4.38
N VAL A 143 -12.65 0.04 3.87
CA VAL A 143 -11.88 1.26 3.78
C VAL A 143 -11.43 1.49 2.35
N ASN A 144 -11.53 2.73 1.88
CA ASN A 144 -10.99 3.15 0.59
C ASN A 144 -9.62 3.80 0.81
N PHE A 145 -8.70 3.56 -0.10
CA PHE A 145 -7.35 4.13 -0.03
C PHE A 145 -6.77 4.27 -1.43
N VAL A 146 -5.79 5.17 -1.58
CA VAL A 146 -5.06 5.34 -2.83
C VAL A 146 -4.07 4.18 -2.98
N ILE A 147 -4.17 3.44 -4.10
CA ILE A 147 -3.24 2.35 -4.42
C ILE A 147 -2.15 2.81 -5.39
N VAL A 148 -2.46 3.72 -6.32
CA VAL A 148 -1.49 4.35 -7.21
C VAL A 148 -1.71 5.86 -7.16
N ARG A 149 -0.66 6.61 -6.78
CA ARG A 149 -0.72 8.07 -6.71
C ARG A 149 -0.59 8.71 -8.09
N GLU A 150 -1.18 9.88 -8.29
CA GLU A 150 -0.98 10.71 -9.49
C GLU A 150 0.50 10.97 -9.75
N THR A 151 1.26 11.34 -8.72
CA THR A 151 2.70 11.60 -8.80
C THR A 151 3.47 10.39 -9.32
N ALA A 152 3.10 9.17 -8.92
CA ALA A 152 3.74 7.96 -9.40
C ALA A 152 3.57 7.78 -10.92
N LYS A 153 2.44 8.21 -11.48
CA LYS A 153 2.18 8.17 -12.94
C LYS A 153 3.00 9.22 -13.72
N GLN A 154 3.49 10.26 -13.04
CA GLN A 154 4.34 11.32 -13.59
C GLN A 154 5.84 11.05 -13.42
N GLU A 155 6.19 9.97 -12.71
CA GLU A 155 7.57 9.56 -12.44
C GLU A 155 7.90 8.25 -13.15
N SER A 156 9.20 7.95 -13.29
CA SER A 156 9.65 6.65 -13.81
C SER A 156 9.22 5.51 -12.88
N PRO A 157 8.81 4.36 -13.41
CA PRO A 157 8.81 3.97 -14.83
C PRO A 157 7.54 4.42 -15.60
N LEU A 158 6.47 4.87 -14.92
CA LEU A 158 5.16 5.07 -15.53
C LEU A 158 5.11 6.26 -16.50
N VAL A 159 5.87 7.32 -16.24
CA VAL A 159 5.95 8.49 -17.15
C VAL A 159 6.37 8.12 -18.57
N ASN A 160 7.14 7.03 -18.74
CA ASN A 160 7.55 6.54 -20.04
C ASN A 160 6.37 6.04 -20.89
N MET A 161 5.25 5.69 -20.26
CA MET A 161 4.02 5.27 -20.92
C MET A 161 3.18 6.47 -21.43
N LEU A 162 3.45 7.68 -20.93
CA LEU A 162 2.76 8.91 -21.38
C LEU A 162 3.21 9.38 -22.75
N GLN A 163 4.38 8.94 -23.22
CA GLN A 163 4.93 9.36 -24.51
C GLN A 163 4.14 8.72 -25.66
N LEU A 164 3.40 9.57 -26.37
CA LEU A 164 2.69 9.18 -27.58
C LEU A 164 3.67 8.63 -28.61
N GLY A 165 3.42 7.39 -29.08
CA GLY A 165 4.24 6.75 -30.13
C GLY A 165 5.34 5.82 -29.61
N THR A 166 5.71 5.83 -28.36
CA THR A 166 6.48 4.76 -27.73
C THR A 166 5.53 3.75 -27.11
N ARG A 167 5.49 2.51 -27.61
CA ARG A 167 4.87 1.39 -26.89
C ARG A 167 5.74 1.06 -25.68
N ALA A 168 5.63 1.86 -24.62
CA ALA A 168 6.06 1.37 -23.33
C ALA A 168 5.17 0.17 -23.00
N GLU A 169 5.77 -1.00 -22.83
CA GLU A 169 5.03 -2.23 -22.58
C GLU A 169 4.26 -2.13 -21.26
N ALA A 170 2.98 -2.51 -21.32
CA ALA A 170 2.19 -2.71 -20.12
C ALA A 170 2.89 -3.74 -19.21
N PHE A 171 2.88 -3.51 -17.92
CA PHE A 171 3.40 -4.49 -16.98
C PHE A 171 2.47 -4.65 -15.79
N THR A 172 2.54 -5.83 -15.17
CA THR A 172 1.78 -6.14 -13.97
C THR A 172 2.73 -6.23 -12.77
N ALA A 173 2.33 -5.62 -11.68
CA ALA A 173 3.01 -5.72 -10.39
C ALA A 173 2.00 -6.14 -9.32
N THR A 174 2.48 -6.80 -8.28
CA THR A 174 1.71 -7.05 -7.06
C THR A 174 1.96 -5.90 -6.12
N ALA A 175 0.90 -5.18 -5.76
CA ALA A 175 0.95 -4.20 -4.68
C ALA A 175 0.76 -4.93 -3.35
N ARG A 176 1.77 -4.84 -2.48
CA ARG A 176 1.68 -5.18 -1.08
C ARG A 176 1.23 -3.94 -0.32
N VAL A 177 0.16 -4.08 0.44
CA VAL A 177 -0.39 -3.01 1.27
C VAL A 177 -0.32 -3.43 2.72
N ASP A 178 0.45 -2.70 3.49
CA ASP A 178 0.55 -2.88 4.93
C ASP A 178 -0.31 -1.82 5.63
N PHE A 179 -1.33 -2.25 6.35
CA PHE A 179 -2.20 -1.40 7.17
C PHE A 179 -1.70 -1.37 8.60
N TYR A 180 -1.65 -0.19 9.21
CA TYR A 180 -1.17 0.03 10.56
C TYR A 180 -2.22 0.76 11.39
N GLY A 181 -2.32 0.35 12.62
CA GLY A 181 -3.21 0.94 13.61
C GLY A 181 -2.80 0.55 15.02
N HIS A 182 -3.68 0.79 15.95
CA HIS A 182 -3.52 0.39 17.34
C HIS A 182 -4.89 -0.02 17.91
N ASP A 183 -4.91 -0.92 18.86
CA ASP A 183 -6.11 -1.17 19.64
C ASP A 183 -6.41 0.03 20.54
N LEU A 184 -7.60 0.10 21.13
CA LEU A 184 -7.98 1.23 21.97
C LEU A 184 -7.24 1.28 23.33
N THR A 185 -6.36 0.30 23.59
CA THR A 185 -5.39 0.36 24.70
C THR A 185 -4.03 0.93 24.28
N GLY A 186 -3.83 1.22 22.98
CA GLY A 186 -2.63 1.83 22.42
C GLY A 186 -1.60 0.86 21.87
N ASN A 187 -1.87 -0.46 21.87
CA ASN A 187 -0.94 -1.44 21.34
C ASN A 187 -1.02 -1.50 19.82
N ALA A 188 0.14 -1.52 19.15
CA ALA A 188 0.24 -1.52 17.71
C ALA A 188 -0.30 -2.82 17.09
N VAL A 189 -1.00 -2.68 15.98
CA VAL A 189 -1.46 -3.78 15.14
C VAL A 189 -1.09 -3.52 13.68
N LYS A 190 -0.87 -4.61 12.94
CA LYS A 190 -0.56 -4.55 11.51
C LYS A 190 -1.26 -5.67 10.78
N ALA A 191 -1.73 -5.38 9.56
CA ALA A 191 -2.21 -6.39 8.62
C ALA A 191 -1.64 -6.12 7.23
N THR A 192 -1.42 -7.18 6.46
CA THR A 192 -0.88 -7.09 5.11
C THR A 192 -1.86 -7.71 4.12
N GLY A 193 -2.13 -6.99 3.04
CA GLY A 193 -2.91 -7.48 1.90
C GLY A 193 -2.12 -7.36 0.60
N TYR A 194 -2.57 -8.07 -0.43
CA TYR A 194 -1.95 -8.09 -1.75
C TYR A 194 -3.01 -7.94 -2.83
N ILE A 195 -2.73 -7.14 -3.85
CA ILE A 195 -3.59 -6.99 -5.02
C ILE A 195 -2.72 -6.81 -6.26
N SER A 196 -3.18 -7.37 -7.39
CA SER A 196 -2.51 -7.20 -8.68
C SER A 196 -2.85 -5.83 -9.27
N VAL A 197 -1.85 -5.13 -9.79
CA VAL A 197 -1.99 -3.84 -10.47
C VAL A 197 -1.35 -3.96 -11.85
N THR A 198 -2.13 -3.73 -12.91
CA THR A 198 -1.63 -3.67 -14.28
C THR A 198 -1.54 -2.22 -14.72
N PHE A 199 -0.35 -1.77 -15.01
CA PHE A 199 -0.04 -0.44 -15.51
C PHE A 199 0.00 -0.45 -17.03
N ALA A 200 -0.78 0.42 -17.66
CA ALA A 200 -0.77 0.62 -19.10
C ALA A 200 -1.32 2.02 -19.45
N ASN A 201 -1.09 2.46 -20.67
CA ASN A 201 -1.78 3.59 -21.26
C ASN A 201 -2.87 3.05 -22.17
N TYR A 202 -4.08 2.93 -21.65
CA TYR A 202 -5.21 2.31 -22.35
C TYR A 202 -5.85 3.25 -23.38
N ALA A 203 -5.78 4.56 -23.18
CA ALA A 203 -6.36 5.56 -24.07
C ALA A 203 -5.78 5.49 -25.49
N ASN A 204 -4.53 5.04 -25.63
CA ASN A 204 -3.83 4.95 -26.93
C ASN A 204 -4.00 3.61 -27.63
N GLY A 205 -4.79 2.67 -27.08
CA GLY A 205 -4.99 1.32 -27.62
C GLY A 205 -6.25 1.12 -28.46
N SER A 206 -7.16 2.10 -28.54
CA SER A 206 -8.48 1.93 -29.16
C SER A 206 -8.49 2.06 -30.70
N GLY A 207 -7.34 2.14 -31.35
CA GLY A 207 -7.21 2.28 -32.80
C GLY A 207 -7.10 0.98 -33.61
N GLY A 208 -7.24 -0.22 -33.01
CA GLY A 208 -6.87 -1.46 -33.68
C GLY A 208 -7.86 -2.63 -33.64
N GLY A 209 -9.10 -2.48 -33.16
CA GLY A 209 -9.96 -3.63 -32.87
C GLY A 209 -11.33 -3.74 -33.52
N GLN A 210 -11.73 -2.88 -34.44
CA GLN A 210 -13.09 -2.95 -35.04
C GLN A 210 -13.15 -2.89 -36.55
N SER A 211 -12.21 -3.48 -37.28
CA SER A 211 -12.28 -3.51 -38.75
C SER A 211 -12.34 -4.90 -39.38
N ALA A 212 -12.51 -5.97 -38.62
CA ALA A 212 -12.53 -7.33 -39.23
C ALA A 212 -13.93 -7.99 -39.27
N ALA A 213 -14.98 -7.40 -38.71
CA ALA A 213 -16.31 -8.04 -38.67
C ALA A 213 -17.29 -7.60 -39.79
N ASN A 214 -17.01 -6.55 -40.55
CA ASN A 214 -17.98 -6.02 -41.52
C ASN A 214 -17.69 -6.33 -42.99
N ASP A 215 -16.60 -7.05 -43.32
CA ASP A 215 -16.26 -7.33 -44.72
C ASP A 215 -16.82 -8.67 -45.26
N THR A 216 -17.39 -9.52 -44.39
CA THR A 216 -17.98 -10.78 -44.79
C THR A 216 -19.45 -10.68 -45.26
N GLN A 217 -20.12 -9.56 -45.02
CA GLN A 217 -21.54 -9.39 -45.38
C GLN A 217 -21.76 -8.70 -46.74
N ARG A 218 -20.69 -8.20 -47.40
CA ARG A 218 -20.83 -7.49 -48.69
C ARG A 218 -20.55 -8.34 -49.93
N ARG A 219 -20.17 -9.62 -49.81
CA ARG A 219 -19.85 -10.52 -50.95
C ARG A 219 -20.91 -11.55 -51.29
N GLY A 220 -22.08 -11.55 -50.65
CA GLY A 220 -23.15 -12.53 -50.88
C GLY A 220 -24.39 -12.00 -51.62
N GLY A 221 -24.25 -11.12 -52.58
CA GLY A 221 -25.41 -10.58 -53.28
C GLY A 221 -25.14 -10.17 -54.71
N ARG A 222 -24.73 -11.13 -55.58
CA ARG A 222 -24.84 -11.04 -57.04
C ARG A 222 -24.75 -12.42 -57.68
N SER A 223 -25.88 -13.02 -57.91
CA SER A 223 -26.15 -13.93 -59.05
C SER A 223 -27.65 -13.94 -59.28
#